data_091fe42bfd2c189d0d6e7b364f94b1eb
#
_entry.id   091fe42bfd2c189d0d6e7b364f94b1eb
#
_cell.length_a   1.000
_cell.length_b   1.000
_cell.length_c   1.000
_cell.angle_alpha   90.00
_cell.angle_beta   90.00
_cell.angle_gamma   90.00
#
_symmetry.space_group_name_H-M   'P 1'
#
loop_
_entity.id
_entity.type
_entity.pdbx_description
1 polymer ?
#
loop_
_entity_poly.entity_id
_entity_poly.type
_entity_poly.pdbx_seq_one_letter_code
_entity_poly.pdbx_strand_id
1 'polypeptide(L)'
;MDSHARIVIIGGGIMGAGLLYHLAEEGAEDLLLIEKGELTSGSTWHAAGQCPSLVGNYNLAKIHAHSNNLYPRLEELTGQYVSWHPSGGIRLALNQDDVDWFHYMKGIADNVGFRMEIIDPAKIRQLNPHLTLDGVVAGAWTLDDGHADPAGLCNAMARGAKNMGARIQKHTLVTNTRQLPSGEWEVVTDKGTVTCETVVNAAGCYARVVANWVGADVPINNIEHHYIVTGPVAPFQDAEEEMPVVRDPWASTYLRQEQKAGVIGIYEHSGAVTAWSPQGHPTWESDSELFPDNLERLMPWLERAMERIPAFADAGIKRVVNGAIPHSADGPPMLGPVAGLRNYWMCCGSSFGIA
;
A
#
# COMPACT_ATOMS: atom_id res chain seq x y z
N MET A 1 10.58 29.70 -0.74
CA MET A 1 11.03 28.30 -0.79
C MET A 1 12.40 28.20 -0.17
N ASP A 2 12.66 27.15 0.62
CA ASP A 2 13.99 26.92 1.19
C ASP A 2 14.99 26.63 0.07
N SER A 3 16.19 27.18 0.14
CA SER A 3 17.22 26.98 -0.87
C SER A 3 18.10 25.74 -0.62
N HIS A 4 18.00 25.16 0.59
CA HIS A 4 18.81 24.01 1.00
C HIS A 4 18.02 23.06 1.90
N ALA A 5 18.34 21.77 1.80
CA ALA A 5 17.97 20.71 2.73
C ALA A 5 19.07 19.63 2.73
N ARG A 6 19.22 18.89 3.80
CA ARG A 6 20.14 17.75 3.81
C ARG A 6 19.59 16.59 2.96
N ILE A 7 18.33 16.24 3.17
CA ILE A 7 17.65 15.17 2.41
C ILE A 7 16.36 15.73 1.81
N VAL A 8 16.19 15.58 0.50
CA VAL A 8 14.95 15.90 -0.22
C VAL A 8 14.26 14.60 -0.63
N ILE A 9 12.99 14.47 -0.23
CA ILE A 9 12.09 13.38 -0.62
C ILE A 9 11.10 13.92 -1.63
N ILE A 10 11.01 13.30 -2.82
CA ILE A 10 10.10 13.69 -3.89
C ILE A 10 8.87 12.79 -3.86
N GLY A 11 7.71 13.34 -3.47
CA GLY A 11 6.43 12.65 -3.42
C GLY A 11 5.85 12.50 -2.01
N GLY A 12 4.62 12.94 -1.83
CA GLY A 12 3.86 13.00 -0.57
C GLY A 12 2.83 11.87 -0.40
N GLY A 13 3.04 10.72 -1.05
CA GLY A 13 2.29 9.50 -0.78
C GLY A 13 2.79 8.78 0.48
N ILE A 14 2.17 7.62 0.79
CA ILE A 14 2.48 6.83 2.00
C ILE A 14 3.97 6.47 2.11
N MET A 15 4.63 6.15 0.98
CA MET A 15 6.05 5.80 0.96
C MET A 15 6.94 6.99 1.34
N GLY A 16 6.67 8.17 0.77
CA GLY A 16 7.44 9.38 1.08
C GLY A 16 7.18 9.90 2.49
N ALA A 17 5.93 9.92 2.93
CA ALA A 17 5.56 10.32 4.29
C ALA A 17 6.10 9.35 5.35
N GLY A 18 6.03 8.04 5.09
CA GLY A 18 6.61 7.01 5.96
C GLY A 18 8.12 7.14 6.09
N LEU A 19 8.82 7.32 4.96
CA LEU A 19 10.27 7.55 5.00
C LEU A 19 10.63 8.84 5.76
N LEU A 20 9.89 9.93 5.54
CA LEU A 20 10.12 11.19 6.25
C LEU A 20 9.95 11.02 7.77
N TYR A 21 8.90 10.28 8.18
CA TYR A 21 8.63 9.99 9.58
C TYR A 21 9.77 9.22 10.22
N HIS A 22 10.20 8.11 9.62
CA HIS A 22 11.24 7.26 10.18
C HIS A 22 12.62 7.90 10.14
N LEU A 23 12.95 8.69 9.13
CA LEU A 23 14.19 9.47 9.14
C LEU A 23 14.22 10.48 10.30
N ALA A 24 13.10 11.16 10.54
CA ALA A 24 12.99 12.10 11.66
C ALA A 24 13.02 11.38 13.02
N GLU A 25 12.37 10.21 13.13
CA GLU A 25 12.38 9.36 14.33
C GLU A 25 13.81 8.86 14.66
N GLU A 26 14.59 8.51 13.64
CA GLU A 26 16.01 8.13 13.76
C GLU A 26 16.96 9.32 14.01
N GLY A 27 16.43 10.53 14.14
CA GLY A 27 17.18 11.73 14.45
C GLY A 27 17.87 12.41 13.25
N ALA A 28 17.46 12.08 12.02
CA ALA A 28 17.95 12.82 10.86
C ALA A 28 17.35 14.24 10.85
N GLU A 29 18.20 15.22 10.58
CA GLU A 29 17.84 16.64 10.58
C GLU A 29 17.81 17.20 9.15
N ASP A 30 17.22 18.39 9.01
CA ASP A 30 17.13 19.15 7.77
C ASP A 30 16.48 18.36 6.61
N LEU A 31 15.34 17.74 6.94
CA LEU A 31 14.54 16.94 6.02
C LEU A 31 13.50 17.81 5.30
N LEU A 32 13.36 17.61 4.00
CA LEU A 32 12.33 18.28 3.18
C LEU A 32 11.62 17.26 2.28
N LEU A 33 10.30 17.16 2.42
CA LEU A 33 9.45 16.45 1.47
C LEU A 33 8.78 17.49 0.54
N ILE A 34 8.85 17.23 -0.77
CA ILE A 34 8.21 18.07 -1.80
C ILE A 34 7.11 17.26 -2.48
N GLU A 35 5.89 17.82 -2.48
CA GLU A 35 4.70 17.24 -3.10
C GLU A 35 4.06 18.23 -4.07
N LYS A 36 3.71 17.77 -5.27
CA LYS A 36 3.11 18.61 -6.31
C LYS A 36 1.69 19.09 -6.00
N GLY A 37 0.93 18.26 -5.27
CA GLY A 37 -0.46 18.51 -4.89
C GLY A 37 -0.67 18.47 -3.38
N GLU A 38 -1.76 17.83 -2.96
CA GLU A 38 -2.00 17.47 -1.58
C GLU A 38 -1.31 16.13 -1.26
N LEU A 39 -0.99 15.92 0.02
CA LEU A 39 -0.54 14.60 0.46
C LEU A 39 -1.58 13.55 0.09
N THR A 40 -1.14 12.36 -0.23
CA THR A 40 -1.98 11.20 -0.60
C THR A 40 -2.57 11.21 -2.01
N SER A 41 -2.52 12.30 -2.75
CA SER A 41 -3.24 12.48 -4.03
C SER A 41 -2.82 11.53 -5.18
N GLY A 42 -1.75 10.74 -5.00
CA GLY A 42 -1.40 9.63 -5.89
C GLY A 42 -2.21 8.37 -5.61
N SER A 43 -1.56 7.19 -5.58
CA SER A 43 -2.23 5.90 -5.32
C SER A 43 -2.68 5.71 -3.87
N THR A 44 -2.19 6.50 -2.93
CA THR A 44 -2.46 6.32 -1.49
C THR A 44 -3.93 6.50 -1.14
N TRP A 45 -4.60 7.53 -1.64
CA TRP A 45 -5.98 7.84 -1.24
C TRP A 45 -7.01 6.79 -1.66
N HIS A 46 -6.74 6.05 -2.73
CA HIS A 46 -7.64 5.01 -3.22
C HIS A 46 -7.21 3.58 -2.84
N ALA A 47 -6.19 3.41 -2.01
CA ALA A 47 -5.78 2.10 -1.53
C ALA A 47 -6.86 1.47 -0.63
N ALA A 48 -6.98 0.13 -0.65
CA ALA A 48 -7.98 -0.59 0.14
C ALA A 48 -7.65 -0.68 1.65
N GLY A 49 -6.49 -0.21 2.05
CA GLY A 49 -6.10 -0.05 3.44
C GLY A 49 -5.71 -1.31 4.20
N GLN A 50 -5.56 -2.46 3.55
CA GLN A 50 -5.18 -3.69 4.23
C GLN A 50 -3.71 -3.70 4.61
N CYS A 51 -3.42 -4.17 5.83
CA CYS A 51 -2.10 -4.25 6.43
C CYS A 51 -1.76 -5.70 6.82
N PRO A 52 -1.38 -6.55 5.85
CA PRO A 52 -1.06 -7.96 6.10
C PRO A 52 0.40 -8.15 6.53
N SER A 53 0.66 -9.04 7.49
CA SER A 53 2.00 -9.50 7.86
C SER A 53 2.47 -10.70 7.00
N LEU A 54 1.53 -11.48 6.49
CA LEU A 54 1.81 -12.68 5.70
C LEU A 54 2.18 -12.32 4.25
N VAL A 55 3.47 -12.10 4.02
CA VAL A 55 4.08 -11.79 2.71
C VAL A 55 5.25 -12.74 2.45
N GLY A 56 5.41 -13.20 1.20
CA GLY A 56 6.33 -14.28 0.84
C GLY A 56 7.83 -13.97 0.89
N ASN A 57 8.24 -12.85 1.50
CA ASN A 57 9.63 -12.40 1.57
C ASN A 57 9.98 -11.96 3.00
N TYR A 58 11.08 -12.49 3.56
CA TYR A 58 11.51 -12.23 4.94
C TYR A 58 11.72 -10.73 5.23
N ASN A 59 12.41 -10.02 4.34
CA ASN A 59 12.68 -8.60 4.56
C ASN A 59 11.39 -7.76 4.49
N LEU A 60 10.50 -8.10 3.56
CA LEU A 60 9.21 -7.44 3.45
C LEU A 60 8.31 -7.76 4.66
N ALA A 61 8.34 -9.00 5.16
CA ALA A 61 7.63 -9.39 6.37
C ALA A 61 8.08 -8.58 7.61
N LYS A 62 9.38 -8.25 7.71
CA LYS A 62 9.89 -7.36 8.77
C LYS A 62 9.31 -5.96 8.67
N ILE A 63 9.23 -5.39 7.46
CA ILE A 63 8.66 -4.06 7.21
C ILE A 63 7.18 -4.07 7.59
N HIS A 64 6.41 -5.05 7.12
CA HIS A 64 4.99 -5.17 7.41
C HIS A 64 4.71 -5.37 8.91
N ALA A 65 5.47 -6.23 9.58
CA ALA A 65 5.35 -6.43 11.03
C ALA A 65 5.68 -5.15 11.81
N HIS A 66 6.70 -4.39 11.40
CA HIS A 66 7.00 -3.08 11.97
C HIS A 66 5.81 -2.12 11.80
N SER A 67 5.25 -2.03 10.60
CA SER A 67 4.11 -1.18 10.29
C SER A 67 2.88 -1.56 11.14
N ASN A 68 2.54 -2.86 11.24
CA ASN A 68 1.41 -3.33 12.05
C ASN A 68 1.60 -3.10 13.55
N ASN A 69 2.84 -3.02 14.03
CA ASN A 69 3.15 -2.61 15.40
C ASN A 69 3.08 -1.08 15.60
N LEU A 70 3.36 -0.29 14.57
CA LEU A 70 3.35 1.17 14.62
C LEU A 70 1.94 1.75 14.50
N TYR A 71 1.14 1.28 13.53
CA TYR A 71 -0.15 1.88 13.16
C TYR A 71 -1.13 2.03 14.32
N PRO A 72 -1.30 1.06 15.24
CA PRO A 72 -2.17 1.22 16.41
C PRO A 72 -1.79 2.38 17.33
N ARG A 73 -0.52 2.80 17.30
CA ARG A 73 0.04 3.84 18.17
C ARG A 73 0.16 5.21 17.49
N LEU A 74 0.01 5.26 16.16
CA LEU A 74 0.24 6.50 15.40
C LEU A 74 -0.66 7.65 15.84
N GLU A 75 -1.91 7.36 16.21
CA GLU A 75 -2.80 8.40 16.71
C GLU A 75 -2.29 9.02 18.01
N GLU A 76 -1.84 8.22 18.96
CA GLU A 76 -1.22 8.68 20.20
C GLU A 76 0.08 9.46 19.92
N LEU A 77 0.95 8.94 19.08
CA LEU A 77 2.25 9.53 18.77
C LEU A 77 2.17 10.84 18.00
N THR A 78 1.14 11.01 17.19
CA THR A 78 1.08 12.13 16.24
C THR A 78 -0.10 13.08 16.47
N GLY A 79 -1.13 12.64 17.20
CA GLY A 79 -2.39 13.33 17.37
C GLY A 79 -3.27 13.35 16.12
N GLN A 80 -3.03 12.43 15.15
CA GLN A 80 -3.78 12.29 13.90
C GLN A 80 -4.51 10.95 13.88
N TYR A 81 -5.84 10.99 13.70
CA TYR A 81 -6.67 9.79 13.59
C TYR A 81 -6.29 8.94 12.37
N VAL A 82 -6.18 7.63 12.54
CA VAL A 82 -5.72 6.68 11.51
C VAL A 82 -6.76 5.60 11.17
N SER A 83 -7.86 5.51 11.89
CA SER A 83 -8.89 4.47 11.72
C SER A 83 -8.27 3.06 11.65
N TRP A 84 -7.46 2.71 12.64
CA TRP A 84 -6.89 1.37 12.73
C TRP A 84 -7.93 0.36 13.22
N HIS A 85 -8.11 -0.73 12.45
CA HIS A 85 -9.02 -1.83 12.75
C HIS A 85 -8.23 -3.12 12.90
N PRO A 86 -8.02 -3.63 14.12
CA PRO A 86 -7.25 -4.85 14.40
C PRO A 86 -8.09 -6.11 14.15
N SER A 87 -8.61 -6.28 12.95
CA SER A 87 -9.51 -7.36 12.60
C SER A 87 -8.83 -8.72 12.43
N GLY A 88 -7.49 -8.73 12.36
CA GLY A 88 -6.73 -9.91 11.95
C GLY A 88 -6.87 -10.21 10.45
N GLY A 89 -6.15 -11.24 10.00
CA GLY A 89 -6.18 -11.67 8.61
C GLY A 89 -6.18 -13.19 8.47
N ILE A 90 -6.94 -13.73 7.54
CA ILE A 90 -6.96 -15.15 7.20
C ILE A 90 -6.61 -15.31 5.73
N ARG A 91 -5.54 -16.06 5.42
CA ARG A 91 -5.29 -16.57 4.07
C ARG A 91 -5.75 -18.00 3.98
N LEU A 92 -6.58 -18.34 2.99
CA LEU A 92 -7.12 -19.67 2.79
C LEU A 92 -6.11 -20.57 2.07
N ALA A 93 -6.07 -21.87 2.42
CA ALA A 93 -5.36 -22.92 1.72
C ALA A 93 -6.35 -23.87 1.04
N LEU A 94 -6.05 -24.26 -0.20
CA LEU A 94 -6.93 -25.09 -1.02
C LEU A 94 -6.35 -26.50 -1.27
N ASN A 95 -5.09 -26.71 -0.95
CA ASN A 95 -4.36 -27.93 -1.16
C ASN A 95 -3.20 -28.06 -0.17
N GLN A 96 -2.48 -29.19 -0.23
CA GLN A 96 -1.36 -29.45 0.66
C GLN A 96 -0.17 -28.52 0.41
N ASP A 97 0.09 -28.12 -0.83
CA ASP A 97 1.20 -27.22 -1.16
C ASP A 97 1.01 -25.85 -0.50
N ASP A 98 -0.24 -25.36 -0.43
CA ASP A 98 -0.57 -24.13 0.31
C ASP A 98 -0.29 -24.29 1.81
N VAL A 99 -0.63 -25.44 2.39
CA VAL A 99 -0.37 -25.75 3.82
C VAL A 99 1.13 -25.84 4.09
N ASP A 100 1.89 -26.49 3.22
CA ASP A 100 3.34 -26.57 3.33
C ASP A 100 4.00 -25.20 3.25
N TRP A 101 3.48 -24.33 2.37
CA TRP A 101 3.90 -22.94 2.31
C TRP A 101 3.54 -22.18 3.61
N PHE A 102 2.40 -22.46 4.25
CA PHE A 102 2.08 -21.87 5.55
C PHE A 102 3.06 -22.29 6.64
N HIS A 103 3.54 -23.55 6.64
CA HIS A 103 4.58 -23.98 7.56
C HIS A 103 5.90 -23.24 7.35
N TYR A 104 6.29 -23.02 6.10
CA TYR A 104 7.44 -22.17 5.78
C TYR A 104 7.25 -20.74 6.27
N MET A 105 6.09 -20.14 6.02
CA MET A 105 5.75 -18.79 6.47
C MET A 105 5.66 -18.67 7.99
N LYS A 106 5.23 -19.73 8.68
CA LYS A 106 5.25 -19.76 10.15
C LYS A 106 6.66 -19.64 10.70
N GLY A 107 7.65 -20.30 10.05
CA GLY A 107 9.06 -20.12 10.39
C GLY A 107 9.55 -18.69 10.20
N ILE A 108 9.08 -17.98 9.15
CA ILE A 108 9.37 -16.55 8.95
C ILE A 108 8.70 -15.73 10.06
N ALA A 109 7.42 -15.98 10.36
CA ALA A 109 6.67 -15.28 11.39
C ALA A 109 7.36 -15.37 12.76
N ASP A 110 7.80 -16.56 13.16
CA ASP A 110 8.51 -16.79 14.41
C ASP A 110 9.85 -16.05 14.49
N ASN A 111 10.56 -15.93 13.36
CA ASN A 111 11.82 -15.20 13.30
C ASN A 111 11.64 -13.68 13.25
N VAL A 112 10.57 -13.19 12.63
CA VAL A 112 10.24 -11.75 12.56
C VAL A 112 9.56 -11.28 13.83
N GLY A 113 8.74 -12.13 14.45
CA GLY A 113 8.06 -11.86 15.71
C GLY A 113 6.60 -11.43 15.58
N PHE A 114 5.92 -11.70 14.44
CA PHE A 114 4.47 -11.50 14.35
C PHE A 114 3.70 -12.80 14.60
N ARG A 115 2.47 -12.70 15.12
CA ARG A 115 1.67 -13.85 15.51
C ARG A 115 0.94 -14.44 14.31
N MET A 116 1.25 -15.70 14.02
CA MET A 116 0.62 -16.48 12.97
C MET A 116 0.28 -17.88 13.48
N GLU A 117 -0.93 -18.36 13.16
CA GLU A 117 -1.39 -19.72 13.46
C GLU A 117 -1.87 -20.39 12.18
N ILE A 118 -1.60 -21.70 12.04
CA ILE A 118 -2.23 -22.52 11.00
C ILE A 118 -3.47 -23.12 11.62
N ILE A 119 -4.63 -22.82 11.06
CA ILE A 119 -5.94 -23.16 11.62
C ILE A 119 -6.73 -24.07 10.68
N ASP A 120 -7.57 -24.92 11.27
CA ASP A 120 -8.48 -25.79 10.53
C ASP A 120 -9.75 -25.06 10.06
N PRO A 121 -10.55 -25.67 9.18
CA PRO A 121 -11.80 -25.08 8.70
C PRO A 121 -12.84 -24.81 9.81
N ALA A 122 -12.83 -25.58 10.91
CA ALA A 122 -13.73 -25.33 12.04
C ALA A 122 -13.38 -24.04 12.75
N LYS A 123 -12.09 -23.76 12.95
CA LYS A 123 -11.62 -22.49 13.50
C LYS A 123 -11.86 -21.32 12.56
N ILE A 124 -11.67 -21.50 11.25
CA ILE A 124 -12.00 -20.47 10.24
C ILE A 124 -13.48 -20.08 10.36
N ARG A 125 -14.39 -21.05 10.47
CA ARG A 125 -15.83 -20.81 10.62
C ARG A 125 -16.18 -20.08 11.92
N GLN A 126 -15.44 -20.31 12.99
CA GLN A 126 -15.62 -19.55 14.24
C GLN A 126 -15.24 -18.07 14.07
N LEU A 127 -14.13 -17.79 13.36
CA LEU A 127 -13.63 -16.43 13.12
C LEU A 127 -14.45 -15.68 12.07
N ASN A 128 -14.93 -16.40 11.05
CA ASN A 128 -15.77 -15.81 10.00
C ASN A 128 -16.87 -16.82 9.59
N PRO A 129 -18.05 -16.75 10.22
CA PRO A 129 -19.14 -17.69 9.96
C PRO A 129 -19.81 -17.51 8.58
N HIS A 130 -19.50 -16.43 7.86
CA HIS A 130 -20.11 -16.08 6.59
C HIS A 130 -19.35 -16.65 5.38
N LEU A 131 -18.19 -17.30 5.62
CA LEU A 131 -17.43 -17.96 4.56
C LEU A 131 -18.01 -19.31 4.19
N THR A 132 -18.17 -19.56 2.90
CA THR A 132 -18.28 -20.90 2.34
C THR A 132 -16.88 -21.53 2.31
N LEU A 133 -16.71 -22.69 2.92
CA LEU A 133 -15.40 -23.34 3.08
C LEU A 133 -15.19 -24.54 2.14
N ASP A 134 -16.00 -24.66 1.09
CA ASP A 134 -15.84 -25.71 0.08
C ASP A 134 -14.44 -25.64 -0.55
N GLY A 135 -13.73 -26.78 -0.55
CA GLY A 135 -12.36 -26.86 -1.05
C GLY A 135 -11.29 -26.22 -0.16
N VAL A 136 -11.64 -25.64 0.99
CA VAL A 136 -10.67 -25.08 1.95
C VAL A 136 -10.18 -26.18 2.89
N VAL A 137 -8.87 -26.39 2.94
CA VAL A 137 -8.22 -27.42 3.78
C VAL A 137 -7.62 -26.85 5.06
N ALA A 138 -7.21 -25.58 5.06
CA ALA A 138 -6.65 -24.87 6.22
C ALA A 138 -6.70 -23.36 6.01
N GLY A 139 -6.29 -22.60 7.02
CA GLY A 139 -6.05 -21.16 6.93
C GLY A 139 -4.78 -20.74 7.68
N ALA A 140 -4.12 -19.73 7.18
CA ALA A 140 -3.10 -19.01 7.93
C ALA A 140 -3.76 -17.79 8.57
N TRP A 141 -3.86 -17.77 9.90
CA TRP A 141 -4.44 -16.66 10.66
C TRP A 141 -3.33 -15.82 11.25
N THR A 142 -3.28 -14.55 10.84
CA THR A 142 -2.36 -13.52 11.34
C THR A 142 -3.12 -12.59 12.27
N LEU A 143 -2.79 -12.65 13.57
CA LEU A 143 -3.55 -11.99 14.62
C LEU A 143 -3.29 -10.48 14.68
N ASP A 144 -2.11 -10.06 14.24
CA ASP A 144 -1.66 -8.66 14.29
C ASP A 144 -2.02 -7.86 13.03
N ASP A 145 -2.63 -8.53 12.06
CA ASP A 145 -3.10 -7.89 10.83
C ASP A 145 -4.35 -7.03 11.09
N GLY A 146 -4.60 -6.14 10.16
CA GLY A 146 -5.78 -5.30 10.20
C GLY A 146 -5.94 -4.49 8.93
N HIS A 147 -6.69 -3.42 9.05
CA HIS A 147 -6.79 -2.41 8.01
C HIS A 147 -6.92 -1.00 8.63
N ALA A 148 -6.62 0.00 7.84
CA ALA A 148 -6.67 1.39 8.25
C ALA A 148 -7.14 2.30 7.12
N ASP A 149 -7.42 3.57 7.42
CA ASP A 149 -7.54 4.61 6.41
C ASP A 149 -6.16 4.96 5.85
N PRO A 150 -5.87 4.68 4.54
CA PRO A 150 -4.57 4.98 3.96
C PRO A 150 -4.19 6.46 4.01
N ALA A 151 -5.16 7.35 3.83
CA ALA A 151 -4.94 8.78 3.89
C ALA A 151 -4.66 9.23 5.35
N GLY A 152 -5.38 8.65 6.30
CA GLY A 152 -5.14 8.87 7.73
C GLY A 152 -3.73 8.47 8.16
N LEU A 153 -3.27 7.27 7.75
CA LEU A 153 -1.89 6.80 8.01
C LEU A 153 -0.84 7.73 7.42
N CYS A 154 -0.98 8.10 6.15
CA CYS A 154 -0.04 9.01 5.48
C CYS A 154 0.03 10.38 6.18
N ASN A 155 -1.13 10.96 6.51
CA ASN A 155 -1.20 12.25 7.20
C ASN A 155 -0.65 12.15 8.65
N ALA A 156 -0.85 11.03 9.34
CA ALA A 156 -0.29 10.81 10.67
C ALA A 156 1.24 10.79 10.64
N MET A 157 1.84 10.04 9.72
CA MET A 157 3.30 10.02 9.54
C MET A 157 3.84 11.39 9.15
N ALA A 158 3.20 12.10 8.21
CA ALA A 158 3.58 13.44 7.81
C ALA A 158 3.52 14.43 8.99
N ARG A 159 2.47 14.34 9.82
CA ARG A 159 2.31 15.16 11.02
C ARG A 159 3.36 14.83 12.07
N GLY A 160 3.61 13.53 12.32
CA GLY A 160 4.66 13.10 13.24
C GLY A 160 6.04 13.61 12.84
N ALA A 161 6.40 13.47 11.56
CA ALA A 161 7.65 14.01 11.03
C ALA A 161 7.77 15.54 11.23
N LYS A 162 6.69 16.29 10.98
CA LYS A 162 6.67 17.74 11.25
C LYS A 162 6.85 18.07 12.72
N ASN A 163 6.24 17.31 13.61
CA ASN A 163 6.42 17.49 15.06
C ASN A 163 7.88 17.30 15.49
N MET A 164 8.64 16.48 14.75
CA MET A 164 10.08 16.23 14.94
C MET A 164 10.98 17.18 14.12
N GLY A 165 10.43 18.21 13.46
CA GLY A 165 11.18 19.24 12.77
C GLY A 165 11.34 19.07 11.26
N ALA A 166 10.81 18.02 10.65
CA ALA A 166 10.83 17.86 9.20
C ALA A 166 9.92 18.89 8.50
N ARG A 167 10.31 19.29 7.29
CA ARG A 167 9.58 20.26 6.46
C ARG A 167 8.83 19.53 5.36
N ILE A 168 7.61 20.01 5.06
CA ILE A 168 6.78 19.50 3.96
C ILE A 168 6.34 20.71 3.11
N GLN A 169 6.69 20.67 1.83
CA GLN A 169 6.36 21.66 0.83
C GLN A 169 5.33 21.07 -0.15
N LYS A 170 4.07 21.42 0.04
CA LYS A 170 2.97 21.02 -0.87
C LYS A 170 2.80 22.01 -2.03
N HIS A 171 2.02 21.60 -3.03
CA HIS A 171 1.73 22.38 -4.23
C HIS A 171 2.99 22.87 -4.92
N THR A 172 4.02 22.05 -4.97
CA THR A 172 5.32 22.37 -5.53
C THR A 172 5.77 21.22 -6.43
N LEU A 173 5.73 21.45 -7.73
CA LEU A 173 6.09 20.44 -8.71
C LEU A 173 7.61 20.40 -8.89
N VAL A 174 8.22 19.25 -8.60
CA VAL A 174 9.60 18.99 -9.02
C VAL A 174 9.60 18.73 -10.53
N THR A 175 10.41 19.48 -11.25
CA THR A 175 10.49 19.40 -12.71
C THR A 175 11.78 18.79 -13.22
N ASN A 176 12.83 18.74 -12.41
CA ASN A 176 14.09 18.10 -12.74
C ASN A 176 14.94 17.84 -11.49
N THR A 177 15.88 16.90 -11.58
CA THR A 177 16.96 16.69 -10.62
C THR A 177 18.27 16.51 -11.36
N ARG A 178 19.36 17.10 -10.85
CA ARG A 178 20.70 16.92 -11.43
C ARG A 178 21.78 16.93 -10.35
N GLN A 179 22.82 16.14 -10.55
CA GLN A 179 23.97 16.17 -9.66
C GLN A 179 24.91 17.32 -10.02
N LEU A 180 25.36 18.06 -9.03
CA LEU A 180 26.33 19.14 -9.16
C LEU A 180 27.75 18.60 -9.14
N PRO A 181 28.75 19.35 -9.64
CA PRO A 181 30.15 18.98 -9.52
C PRO A 181 30.65 18.81 -8.07
N SER A 182 29.98 19.44 -7.10
CA SER A 182 30.24 19.25 -5.65
C SER A 182 29.86 17.85 -5.14
N GLY A 183 29.05 17.11 -5.90
CA GLY A 183 28.46 15.84 -5.51
C GLY A 183 27.10 15.99 -4.83
N GLU A 184 26.66 17.20 -4.53
CA GLU A 184 25.33 17.52 -4.08
C GLU A 184 24.31 17.42 -5.23
N TRP A 185 23.05 17.45 -4.89
CA TRP A 185 21.93 17.43 -5.85
C TRP A 185 21.23 18.79 -5.91
N GLU A 186 20.82 19.17 -7.10
CA GLU A 186 19.92 20.25 -7.34
C GLU A 186 18.56 19.70 -7.71
N VAL A 187 17.54 20.03 -6.91
CA VAL A 187 16.14 19.69 -7.14
C VAL A 187 15.43 20.95 -7.65
N VAL A 188 15.09 20.95 -8.93
CA VAL A 188 14.42 22.08 -9.61
C VAL A 188 12.92 21.93 -9.48
N THR A 189 12.25 23.00 -9.09
CA THR A 189 10.79 23.03 -8.97
C THR A 189 10.19 24.23 -9.70
N ASP A 190 8.88 24.23 -9.87
CA ASP A 190 8.11 25.39 -10.39
C ASP A 190 8.16 26.63 -9.50
N LYS A 191 8.70 26.51 -8.25
CA LYS A 191 8.80 27.61 -7.27
C LYS A 191 10.23 27.99 -6.91
N GLY A 192 11.22 27.42 -7.56
CA GLY A 192 12.63 27.65 -7.30
C GLY A 192 13.42 26.34 -7.19
N THR A 193 14.63 26.41 -6.68
CA THR A 193 15.58 25.29 -6.64
C THR A 193 16.05 25.04 -5.21
N VAL A 194 16.18 23.76 -4.85
CA VAL A 194 16.72 23.30 -3.57
C VAL A 194 18.01 22.53 -3.84
N THR A 195 19.10 22.86 -3.12
CA THR A 195 20.32 22.07 -3.11
C THR A 195 20.27 21.09 -1.93
N CYS A 196 20.69 19.84 -2.12
CA CYS A 196 20.70 18.84 -1.05
C CYS A 196 21.82 17.82 -1.19
N GLU A 197 22.18 17.16 -0.10
CA GLU A 197 23.16 16.07 -0.11
C GLU A 197 22.56 14.79 -0.73
N THR A 198 21.29 14.51 -0.45
CA THR A 198 20.62 13.26 -0.82
C THR A 198 19.24 13.54 -1.42
N VAL A 199 18.93 12.86 -2.52
CA VAL A 199 17.59 12.83 -3.13
C VAL A 199 16.99 11.44 -2.97
N VAL A 200 15.74 11.41 -2.56
CA VAL A 200 14.95 10.17 -2.55
C VAL A 200 13.75 10.31 -3.48
N ASN A 201 13.68 9.44 -4.48
CA ASN A 201 12.55 9.35 -5.38
C ASN A 201 11.46 8.46 -4.77
N ALA A 202 10.44 9.07 -4.22
CA ALA A 202 9.23 8.45 -3.69
C ALA A 202 7.97 8.83 -4.51
N ALA A 203 8.17 9.13 -5.81
CA ALA A 203 7.19 9.75 -6.67
C ALA A 203 6.09 8.79 -7.22
N GLY A 204 5.96 7.58 -6.66
CA GLY A 204 4.88 6.64 -6.98
C GLY A 204 4.76 6.36 -8.48
N CYS A 205 3.62 6.67 -9.08
CA CYS A 205 3.37 6.46 -10.50
C CYS A 205 4.24 7.31 -11.44
N TYR A 206 4.89 8.36 -10.93
CA TYR A 206 5.88 9.17 -11.66
C TYR A 206 7.32 8.69 -11.45
N ALA A 207 7.56 7.69 -10.59
CA ALA A 207 8.92 7.35 -10.16
C ALA A 207 9.88 7.02 -11.30
N ARG A 208 9.40 6.33 -12.37
CA ARG A 208 10.19 6.05 -13.55
C ARG A 208 10.56 7.33 -14.33
N VAL A 209 9.62 8.26 -14.47
CA VAL A 209 9.85 9.55 -15.14
C VAL A 209 10.88 10.38 -14.38
N VAL A 210 10.75 10.45 -13.06
CA VAL A 210 11.70 11.17 -12.18
C VAL A 210 13.09 10.52 -12.21
N ALA A 211 13.18 9.19 -12.24
CA ALA A 211 14.46 8.48 -12.35
C ALA A 211 15.14 8.72 -13.71
N ASN A 212 14.37 8.84 -14.79
CA ASN A 212 14.91 9.11 -16.13
C ASN A 212 15.64 10.46 -16.25
N TRP A 213 15.30 11.46 -15.40
CA TRP A 213 16.03 12.74 -15.40
C TRP A 213 17.50 12.59 -15.05
N VAL A 214 17.87 11.54 -14.32
CA VAL A 214 19.24 11.24 -13.91
C VAL A 214 19.84 10.05 -14.66
N GLY A 215 19.16 9.60 -15.72
CA GLY A 215 19.60 8.47 -16.53
C GLY A 215 19.37 7.09 -15.91
N ALA A 216 18.59 7.00 -14.85
CA ALA A 216 18.22 5.73 -14.24
C ALA A 216 16.92 5.21 -14.85
N ASP A 217 16.94 4.00 -15.44
CA ASP A 217 15.74 3.29 -15.87
C ASP A 217 15.33 2.30 -14.77
N VAL A 218 14.14 2.51 -14.20
CA VAL A 218 13.63 1.69 -13.12
C VAL A 218 12.43 0.87 -13.59
N PRO A 219 12.37 -0.44 -13.28
CA PRO A 219 11.35 -1.36 -13.78
C PRO A 219 10.03 -1.22 -13.03
N ILE A 220 9.39 -0.06 -13.14
CA ILE A 220 8.06 0.20 -12.58
C ILE A 220 7.06 0.32 -13.73
N ASN A 221 5.95 -0.43 -13.62
CA ASN A 221 4.80 -0.32 -14.49
C ASN A 221 3.56 0.02 -13.67
N ASN A 222 2.81 1.02 -14.11
CA ASN A 222 1.57 1.42 -13.48
C ASN A 222 0.42 0.58 -14.04
N ILE A 223 -0.29 -0.14 -13.16
CA ILE A 223 -1.35 -1.08 -13.54
C ILE A 223 -2.64 -0.65 -12.87
N GLU A 224 -3.73 -0.68 -13.63
CA GLU A 224 -5.08 -0.49 -13.09
C GLU A 224 -5.43 -1.63 -12.14
N HIS A 225 -5.93 -1.27 -10.96
CA HIS A 225 -6.38 -2.23 -9.96
C HIS A 225 -7.75 -1.85 -9.42
N HIS A 226 -8.64 -2.84 -9.38
CA HIS A 226 -10.01 -2.64 -8.96
C HIS A 226 -10.28 -3.19 -7.56
N TYR A 227 -11.10 -2.46 -6.83
CA TYR A 227 -11.89 -3.05 -5.76
C TYR A 227 -13.33 -2.52 -5.79
N ILE A 228 -14.22 -3.31 -5.23
CA ILE A 228 -15.65 -3.04 -5.18
C ILE A 228 -16.05 -2.82 -3.72
N VAL A 229 -16.80 -1.77 -3.46
CA VAL A 229 -17.52 -1.57 -2.20
C VAL A 229 -18.97 -1.98 -2.44
N THR A 230 -19.47 -2.93 -1.68
CA THR A 230 -20.86 -3.39 -1.80
C THR A 230 -21.84 -2.39 -1.18
N GLY A 231 -23.12 -2.58 -1.40
CA GLY A 231 -24.16 -2.04 -0.53
C GLY A 231 -24.09 -2.69 0.86
N PRO A 232 -25.07 -2.39 1.75
CA PRO A 232 -25.14 -2.99 3.07
C PRO A 232 -25.25 -4.51 3.00
N VAL A 233 -24.39 -5.21 3.72
CA VAL A 233 -24.38 -6.68 3.83
C VAL A 233 -25.19 -7.08 5.07
N ALA A 234 -26.26 -7.83 4.89
CA ALA A 234 -27.20 -8.14 5.98
C ALA A 234 -26.52 -8.71 7.25
N PRO A 235 -25.61 -9.71 7.16
CA PRO A 235 -24.91 -10.21 8.34
C PRO A 235 -24.04 -9.18 9.08
N PHE A 236 -23.61 -8.10 8.42
CA PHE A 236 -22.74 -7.08 9.02
C PHE A 236 -23.53 -5.97 9.73
N GLN A 237 -24.87 -5.96 9.62
CA GLN A 237 -25.69 -4.90 10.21
C GLN A 237 -25.64 -4.93 11.74
N ASP A 238 -25.67 -6.14 12.31
CA ASP A 238 -25.74 -6.39 13.75
C ASP A 238 -24.46 -7.05 14.29
N ALA A 239 -23.38 -7.12 13.49
CA ALA A 239 -22.11 -7.68 13.94
C ALA A 239 -21.49 -6.81 15.04
N GLU A 240 -21.20 -7.42 16.19
CA GLU A 240 -20.52 -6.76 17.32
C GLU A 240 -19.02 -6.63 17.06
N GLU A 241 -18.44 -7.61 16.36
CA GLU A 241 -17.03 -7.65 16.02
C GLU A 241 -16.84 -7.62 14.50
N GLU A 242 -15.77 -7.01 14.06
CA GLU A 242 -15.41 -6.95 12.65
C GLU A 242 -14.76 -8.26 12.19
N MET A 243 -15.17 -8.75 11.01
CA MET A 243 -14.62 -9.99 10.46
C MET A 243 -13.16 -9.82 10.06
N PRO A 244 -12.32 -10.87 10.27
CA PRO A 244 -10.96 -10.86 9.75
C PRO A 244 -10.93 -10.63 8.24
N VAL A 245 -9.91 -9.89 7.77
CA VAL A 245 -9.65 -9.78 6.34
C VAL A 245 -9.36 -11.16 5.77
N VAL A 246 -10.02 -11.53 4.68
CA VAL A 246 -9.83 -12.84 4.03
C VAL A 246 -9.07 -12.66 2.73
N ARG A 247 -8.04 -13.48 2.50
CA ARG A 247 -7.35 -13.62 1.22
C ARG A 247 -7.64 -15.01 0.66
N ASP A 248 -8.33 -15.04 -0.46
CA ASP A 248 -8.75 -16.26 -1.13
C ASP A 248 -7.99 -16.46 -2.45
N PRO A 249 -7.04 -17.43 -2.52
CA PRO A 249 -6.31 -17.71 -3.74
C PRO A 249 -7.20 -18.22 -4.88
N TRP A 250 -8.29 -18.96 -4.55
CA TRP A 250 -9.21 -19.50 -5.55
C TRP A 250 -9.98 -18.39 -6.29
N ALA A 251 -10.48 -17.42 -5.54
CA ALA A 251 -11.15 -16.26 -6.12
C ALA A 251 -10.16 -15.19 -6.59
N SER A 252 -8.87 -15.32 -6.25
CA SER A 252 -7.84 -14.29 -6.46
C SER A 252 -8.25 -12.93 -5.88
N THR A 253 -8.84 -12.97 -4.67
CA THR A 253 -9.44 -11.80 -4.04
C THR A 253 -8.94 -11.58 -2.62
N TYR A 254 -9.11 -10.35 -2.17
CA TYR A 254 -9.20 -10.04 -0.76
C TYR A 254 -10.60 -9.55 -0.44
N LEU A 255 -11.11 -9.95 0.71
CA LEU A 255 -12.45 -9.68 1.17
C LEU A 255 -12.37 -9.11 2.58
N ARG A 256 -13.04 -7.99 2.85
CA ARG A 256 -13.12 -7.43 4.20
C ARG A 256 -14.44 -6.72 4.45
N GLN A 257 -14.75 -6.55 5.71
CA GLN A 257 -15.84 -5.68 6.14
C GLN A 257 -15.43 -4.21 5.99
N GLU A 258 -16.38 -3.37 5.62
CA GLU A 258 -16.27 -1.91 5.58
C GLU A 258 -17.49 -1.33 6.28
N GLN A 259 -17.40 -1.12 7.59
CA GLN A 259 -18.57 -0.77 8.42
C GLN A 259 -19.70 -1.81 8.26
N LYS A 260 -20.78 -1.45 7.58
CA LYS A 260 -21.95 -2.30 7.29
C LYS A 260 -21.93 -2.89 5.87
N ALA A 261 -20.90 -2.63 5.10
CA ALA A 261 -20.71 -3.08 3.73
C ALA A 261 -19.51 -4.03 3.62
N GLY A 262 -19.26 -4.57 2.43
CA GLY A 262 -18.08 -5.37 2.10
C GLY A 262 -17.15 -4.65 1.13
N VAL A 263 -15.88 -4.99 1.18
CA VAL A 263 -14.89 -4.67 0.13
C VAL A 263 -14.42 -5.96 -0.51
N ILE A 264 -14.45 -5.98 -1.84
CA ILE A 264 -13.98 -7.07 -2.69
C ILE A 264 -12.89 -6.50 -3.60
N GLY A 265 -11.64 -6.82 -3.33
CA GLY A 265 -10.54 -6.46 -4.22
C GLY A 265 -10.09 -7.66 -5.04
N ILE A 266 -9.74 -7.42 -6.29
CA ILE A 266 -9.52 -8.49 -7.27
C ILE A 266 -8.12 -8.33 -7.85
N TYR A 267 -7.32 -9.39 -7.78
CA TYR A 267 -6.04 -9.51 -8.45
C TYR A 267 -6.18 -10.46 -9.63
N GLU A 268 -6.54 -9.92 -10.79
CA GLU A 268 -6.70 -10.73 -12.00
C GLU A 268 -5.37 -11.34 -12.45
N HIS A 269 -5.36 -12.64 -12.77
CA HIS A 269 -4.17 -13.34 -13.28
C HIS A 269 -3.86 -13.04 -14.74
N SER A 270 -4.83 -12.51 -15.48
CA SER A 270 -4.69 -12.16 -16.89
C SER A 270 -5.56 -10.94 -17.20
N GLY A 271 -5.18 -10.19 -18.24
CA GLY A 271 -5.94 -9.02 -18.67
C GLY A 271 -5.67 -7.75 -17.86
N ALA A 272 -4.62 -7.73 -17.02
CA ALA A 272 -4.19 -6.50 -16.34
C ALA A 272 -3.91 -5.40 -17.36
N VAL A 273 -4.37 -4.19 -17.10
CA VAL A 273 -4.28 -3.04 -18.00
C VAL A 273 -3.23 -2.07 -17.50
N THR A 274 -2.32 -1.66 -18.38
CA THR A 274 -1.37 -0.58 -18.09
C THR A 274 -2.14 0.75 -18.03
N ALA A 275 -2.07 1.40 -16.88
CA ALA A 275 -2.65 2.71 -16.67
C ALA A 275 -1.97 3.76 -17.56
N TRP A 276 -2.73 4.74 -18.01
CA TRP A 276 -2.26 5.82 -18.91
C TRP A 276 -1.56 5.33 -20.18
N SER A 277 -2.02 4.22 -20.75
CA SER A 277 -1.47 3.68 -22.00
C SER A 277 -1.65 4.65 -23.16
N PRO A 278 -0.65 4.85 -24.09
CA PRO A 278 0.62 4.14 -24.13
C PRO A 278 1.77 4.74 -23.29
N GLN A 279 1.60 5.91 -22.66
CA GLN A 279 2.67 6.60 -21.91
C GLN A 279 3.10 5.82 -20.66
N GLY A 280 2.14 5.16 -19.98
CA GLY A 280 2.36 4.38 -18.77
C GLY A 280 2.61 5.20 -17.51
N HIS A 281 2.36 6.50 -17.54
CA HIS A 281 2.43 7.41 -16.39
C HIS A 281 1.41 8.54 -16.52
N PRO A 282 0.97 9.17 -15.39
CA PRO A 282 0.02 10.28 -15.44
C PRO A 282 0.65 11.55 -16.02
N THR A 283 -0.18 12.49 -16.45
CA THR A 283 0.26 13.86 -16.75
C THR A 283 0.58 14.61 -15.46
N TRP A 284 1.34 15.71 -15.54
CA TRP A 284 1.69 16.46 -14.33
C TRP A 284 0.50 17.17 -13.67
N GLU A 285 -0.59 17.36 -14.39
CA GLU A 285 -1.86 17.93 -13.90
C GLU A 285 -2.74 16.90 -13.20
N SER A 286 -2.45 15.60 -13.35
CA SER A 286 -3.24 14.53 -12.72
C SER A 286 -3.21 14.65 -11.21
N ASP A 287 -4.38 14.59 -10.58
CA ASP A 287 -4.60 14.64 -9.15
C ASP A 287 -5.81 13.77 -8.78
N SER A 288 -5.62 12.85 -7.84
CA SER A 288 -6.70 11.98 -7.32
C SER A 288 -7.50 11.28 -8.43
N GLU A 289 -6.81 10.79 -9.45
CA GLU A 289 -7.40 10.22 -10.65
C GLU A 289 -7.84 8.77 -10.45
N LEU A 290 -9.01 8.43 -10.98
CA LEU A 290 -9.51 7.06 -11.15
C LEU A 290 -9.83 6.81 -12.61
N PHE A 291 -9.74 5.55 -13.01
CA PHE A 291 -10.11 5.09 -14.35
C PHE A 291 -11.58 4.64 -14.39
N PRO A 292 -12.20 4.58 -15.58
CA PRO A 292 -13.49 3.93 -15.75
C PRO A 292 -13.45 2.49 -15.22
N ASP A 293 -14.55 2.05 -14.65
CA ASP A 293 -14.68 0.66 -14.23
C ASP A 293 -14.74 -0.30 -15.43
N ASN A 294 -14.36 -1.55 -15.20
CA ASN A 294 -14.49 -2.63 -16.18
C ASN A 294 -14.94 -3.90 -15.45
N LEU A 295 -16.21 -3.89 -15.02
CA LEU A 295 -16.78 -5.01 -14.30
C LEU A 295 -16.85 -6.28 -15.15
N GLU A 296 -17.06 -6.17 -16.46
CA GLU A 296 -17.10 -7.32 -17.36
C GLU A 296 -15.79 -8.12 -17.29
N ARG A 297 -14.64 -7.42 -17.28
CA ARG A 297 -13.33 -8.05 -17.11
C ARG A 297 -13.21 -8.79 -15.78
N LEU A 298 -13.83 -8.27 -14.72
CA LEU A 298 -13.70 -8.76 -13.36
C LEU A 298 -14.70 -9.86 -12.98
N MET A 299 -15.74 -10.05 -13.79
CA MET A 299 -16.85 -10.95 -13.47
C MET A 299 -16.42 -12.35 -13.01
N PRO A 300 -15.45 -13.04 -13.65
CA PRO A 300 -15.09 -14.40 -13.24
C PRO A 300 -14.57 -14.50 -11.80
N TRP A 301 -13.87 -13.46 -11.32
CA TRP A 301 -13.36 -13.40 -9.94
C TRP A 301 -14.41 -12.87 -8.97
N LEU A 302 -15.25 -11.95 -9.41
CA LEU A 302 -16.36 -11.43 -8.63
C LEU A 302 -17.39 -12.52 -8.30
N GLU A 303 -17.75 -13.36 -9.27
CA GLU A 303 -18.60 -14.52 -9.07
C GLU A 303 -18.06 -15.46 -8.00
N ARG A 304 -16.75 -15.79 -8.06
CA ARG A 304 -16.09 -16.61 -7.04
C ARG A 304 -16.07 -15.94 -5.66
N ALA A 305 -15.88 -14.62 -5.60
CA ALA A 305 -15.95 -13.88 -4.34
C ALA A 305 -17.35 -13.98 -3.71
N MET A 306 -18.40 -13.91 -4.53
CA MET A 306 -19.79 -14.09 -4.09
C MET A 306 -20.10 -15.55 -3.70
N GLU A 307 -19.48 -16.54 -4.34
CA GLU A 307 -19.57 -17.92 -3.89
C GLU A 307 -18.87 -18.10 -2.53
N ARG A 308 -17.74 -17.40 -2.29
CA ARG A 308 -17.00 -17.45 -1.03
C ARG A 308 -17.72 -16.76 0.12
N ILE A 309 -18.37 -15.62 -0.12
CA ILE A 309 -19.25 -14.93 0.82
C ILE A 309 -20.61 -14.68 0.14
N PRO A 310 -21.55 -15.62 0.23
CA PRO A 310 -22.85 -15.51 -0.49
C PRO A 310 -23.62 -14.22 -0.18
N ALA A 311 -23.49 -13.69 1.04
CA ALA A 311 -24.14 -12.44 1.42
C ALA A 311 -23.70 -11.21 0.59
N PHE A 312 -22.59 -11.29 -0.14
CA PHE A 312 -22.19 -10.22 -1.05
C PHE A 312 -23.02 -10.16 -2.32
N ALA A 313 -23.57 -11.30 -2.77
CA ALA A 313 -24.42 -11.35 -3.97
C ALA A 313 -25.69 -10.51 -3.81
N ASP A 314 -26.25 -10.46 -2.61
CA ASP A 314 -27.49 -9.73 -2.32
C ASP A 314 -27.26 -8.24 -2.00
N ALA A 315 -26.01 -7.86 -1.72
CA ALA A 315 -25.69 -6.51 -1.24
C ALA A 315 -25.64 -5.48 -2.39
N GLY A 316 -25.50 -5.91 -3.65
CA GLY A 316 -25.31 -5.03 -4.80
C GLY A 316 -23.98 -4.27 -4.75
N ILE A 317 -23.72 -3.47 -5.78
CA ILE A 317 -22.50 -2.65 -5.88
C ILE A 317 -22.83 -1.20 -5.54
N LYS A 318 -22.19 -0.65 -4.52
CA LYS A 318 -22.30 0.76 -4.14
C LYS A 318 -21.27 1.63 -4.87
N ARG A 319 -20.05 1.13 -5.02
CA ARG A 319 -18.94 1.86 -5.64
C ARG A 319 -17.92 0.90 -6.21
N VAL A 320 -17.39 1.24 -7.38
CA VAL A 320 -16.20 0.62 -7.95
C VAL A 320 -15.06 1.63 -7.88
N VAL A 321 -13.90 1.19 -7.47
CA VAL A 321 -12.67 1.99 -7.47
C VAL A 321 -11.69 1.31 -8.41
N ASN A 322 -11.28 2.02 -9.46
CA ASN A 322 -10.25 1.59 -10.39
C ASN A 322 -9.12 2.62 -10.37
N GLY A 323 -8.04 2.33 -9.69
CA GLY A 323 -6.91 3.23 -9.53
C GLY A 323 -5.60 2.60 -9.97
N ALA A 324 -4.63 3.43 -10.32
CA ALA A 324 -3.31 2.95 -10.70
C ALA A 324 -2.46 2.58 -9.49
N ILE A 325 -1.80 1.44 -9.55
CA ILE A 325 -0.79 0.99 -8.60
C ILE A 325 0.57 0.89 -9.31
N PRO A 326 1.65 1.49 -8.78
CA PRO A 326 3.00 1.33 -9.32
C PRO A 326 3.56 -0.04 -8.93
N HIS A 327 3.64 -0.95 -9.89
CA HIS A 327 4.20 -2.29 -9.73
C HIS A 327 5.67 -2.33 -10.10
N SER A 328 6.50 -2.86 -9.22
CA SER A 328 7.86 -3.30 -9.54
C SER A 328 7.82 -4.63 -10.28
N ALA A 329 8.88 -4.95 -11.01
CA ALA A 329 8.92 -6.17 -11.84
C ALA A 329 8.88 -7.48 -11.04
N ASP A 330 9.35 -7.45 -9.79
CA ASP A 330 9.44 -8.60 -8.89
C ASP A 330 8.44 -8.55 -7.70
N GLY A 331 7.58 -7.52 -7.67
CA GLY A 331 6.54 -7.35 -6.66
C GLY A 331 6.96 -6.54 -5.42
N PRO A 332 8.11 -6.79 -4.75
CA PRO A 332 8.55 -5.98 -3.62
C PRO A 332 8.84 -4.53 -4.00
N PRO A 333 8.68 -3.57 -3.07
CA PRO A 333 9.02 -2.17 -3.34
C PRO A 333 10.52 -2.01 -3.59
N MET A 334 10.87 -1.03 -4.41
CA MET A 334 12.23 -0.63 -4.68
C MET A 334 12.69 0.32 -3.55
N LEU A 335 13.50 -0.20 -2.64
CA LEU A 335 14.03 0.52 -1.48
C LEU A 335 15.56 0.44 -1.48
N GLY A 336 16.24 1.56 -1.75
CA GLY A 336 17.68 1.57 -1.73
C GLY A 336 18.34 2.55 -2.72
N PRO A 337 19.69 2.59 -2.71
CA PRO A 337 20.45 3.45 -3.60
C PRO A 337 20.37 2.97 -5.05
N VAL A 338 20.39 3.90 -5.99
CA VAL A 338 20.48 3.61 -7.41
C VAL A 338 21.94 3.38 -7.80
N ALA A 339 22.21 2.25 -8.45
CA ALA A 339 23.56 1.91 -8.89
C ALA A 339 24.13 2.99 -9.83
N GLY A 340 25.36 3.41 -9.55
CA GLY A 340 26.05 4.44 -10.34
C GLY A 340 25.71 5.89 -9.98
N LEU A 341 24.73 6.13 -9.13
CA LEU A 341 24.35 7.46 -8.66
C LEU A 341 24.65 7.62 -7.15
N ARG A 342 25.53 8.51 -6.82
CA ARG A 342 25.87 8.80 -5.42
C ARG A 342 24.73 9.55 -4.75
N ASN A 343 24.25 9.05 -3.60
CA ASN A 343 23.20 9.70 -2.78
C ASN A 343 21.87 9.93 -3.50
N TYR A 344 21.56 9.11 -4.49
CA TYR A 344 20.23 9.04 -5.12
C TYR A 344 19.58 7.70 -4.76
N TRP A 345 18.38 7.76 -4.18
CA TRP A 345 17.68 6.61 -3.60
C TRP A 345 16.29 6.45 -4.20
N MET A 346 15.82 5.22 -4.26
CA MET A 346 14.43 4.89 -4.60
C MET A 346 13.66 4.51 -3.33
N CYS A 347 12.41 4.95 -3.27
CA CYS A 347 11.43 4.55 -2.26
C CYS A 347 10.03 4.49 -2.91
N CYS A 348 9.79 3.47 -3.76
CA CYS A 348 8.59 3.41 -4.60
C CYS A 348 8.29 1.97 -5.07
N GLY A 349 7.24 1.79 -5.85
CA GLY A 349 6.86 0.49 -6.41
C GLY A 349 6.20 -0.43 -5.40
N SER A 350 5.40 0.12 -4.47
CA SER A 350 4.62 -0.65 -3.51
C SER A 350 3.43 -1.31 -4.23
N SER A 351 3.62 -2.52 -4.72
CA SER A 351 2.64 -3.25 -5.51
C SER A 351 1.48 -3.81 -4.67
N PHE A 352 1.75 -4.23 -3.44
CA PHE A 352 0.79 -4.93 -2.58
C PHE A 352 0.81 -4.37 -1.16
N GLY A 353 -0.33 -3.77 -0.79
CA GLY A 353 -0.53 -3.25 0.56
C GLY A 353 0.14 -1.90 0.80
N ILE A 354 -0.16 -1.34 1.95
CA ILE A 354 0.39 -0.08 2.45
C ILE A 354 1.18 -0.28 3.75
N ALA A 355 1.28 -1.53 4.18
CA ALA A 355 2.01 -1.88 5.39
C ALA A 355 3.52 -1.80 5.18
#